data_e0c147d938fa4edec1a56f5a5c5977ba
#
_entry.id   e0c147d938fa4edec1a56f5a5c5977ba
#
_cell.length_a   1.000
_cell.length_b   1.000
_cell.length_c   1.000
_cell.angle_alpha   90.00
_cell.angle_beta   90.00
_cell.angle_gamma   90.00
#
_symmetry.space_group_name_H-M   'P 1'
#
loop_
_entity.id
_entity.type
_entity.pdbx_description
1 polymer ?
#
loop_
_entity_poly.entity_id
_entity_poly.type
_entity_poly.pdbx_seq_one_letter_code
_entity_poly.pdbx_strand_id
1 'polypeptide(L)'
;MMDVIKIPNFITEDECDEIIEEIKILAGPRYEIYGIGKSYAENPLDSQRIKEILWEKVKMVFGRRTYIQCWANILHSGMEIPPHVHREKGFFKDGTDSSESHYFKEKFPFRCTNLFLGGAQHLGTNYAGVNHESKRGELHIFSSDLVHSVDKNNTGEARFSLVMDFMMTIGDGDWIKLT
;
A
#
# COMPACT_ATOMS: atom_id res chain seq x y z
N MET A 1 3.93 21.00 -7.51
CA MET A 1 3.44 20.40 -6.24
C MET A 1 2.98 19.00 -6.59
N MET A 2 3.50 17.96 -5.97
CA MET A 2 3.03 16.60 -6.23
C MET A 2 1.72 16.41 -5.46
N ASP A 3 0.62 16.27 -6.19
CA ASP A 3 -0.70 16.22 -5.60
C ASP A 3 -1.01 14.79 -5.15
N VAL A 4 -1.57 14.67 -3.94
CA VAL A 4 -2.21 13.45 -3.46
C VAL A 4 -3.67 13.51 -3.88
N ILE A 5 -4.09 12.58 -4.71
CA ILE A 5 -5.49 12.45 -5.12
C ILE A 5 -6.20 11.60 -4.07
N LYS A 6 -7.32 12.08 -3.56
CA LYS A 6 -8.13 11.36 -2.60
C LYS A 6 -9.45 10.92 -3.23
N ILE A 7 -9.76 9.65 -3.11
CA ILE A 7 -11.05 9.08 -3.52
C ILE A 7 -11.80 8.66 -2.25
N PRO A 8 -12.77 9.47 -1.79
CA PRO A 8 -13.54 9.15 -0.62
C PRO A 8 -14.50 7.97 -0.92
N ASN A 9 -14.79 7.16 0.08
CA ASN A 9 -15.70 6.03 -0.03
C ASN A 9 -15.36 5.09 -1.20
N PHE A 10 -14.05 4.87 -1.44
CA PHE A 10 -13.58 3.92 -2.45
C PHE A 10 -14.09 2.51 -2.14
N ILE A 11 -14.13 2.16 -0.87
CA ILE A 11 -14.84 1.00 -0.33
C ILE A 11 -15.72 1.42 0.84
N THR A 12 -16.72 0.61 1.16
CA THR A 12 -17.62 0.85 2.30
C THR A 12 -16.94 0.50 3.63
N GLU A 13 -17.52 0.91 4.75
CA GLU A 13 -17.02 0.54 6.08
C GLU A 13 -17.13 -0.96 6.33
N ASP A 14 -18.20 -1.61 5.88
CA ASP A 14 -18.36 -3.06 5.97
C ASP A 14 -17.27 -3.79 5.17
N GLU A 15 -16.99 -3.32 3.95
CA GLU A 15 -15.89 -3.86 3.13
C GLU A 15 -14.51 -3.65 3.81
N CYS A 16 -14.33 -2.56 4.54
CA CYS A 16 -13.11 -2.37 5.34
C CYS A 16 -12.98 -3.43 6.44
N ASP A 17 -14.06 -3.71 7.16
CA ASP A 17 -14.05 -4.74 8.21
C ASP A 17 -13.75 -6.13 7.64
N GLU A 18 -14.38 -6.48 6.52
CA GLU A 18 -14.12 -7.74 5.85
C GLU A 18 -12.65 -7.88 5.42
N ILE A 19 -12.05 -6.82 4.85
CA ILE A 19 -10.64 -6.85 4.46
C ILE A 19 -9.73 -6.96 5.70
N ILE A 20 -10.05 -6.28 6.80
CA ILE A 20 -9.28 -6.37 8.04
C ILE A 20 -9.27 -7.81 8.57
N GLU A 21 -10.43 -8.47 8.58
CA GLU A 21 -10.52 -9.87 9.05
C GLU A 21 -9.72 -10.83 8.13
N GLU A 22 -9.81 -10.65 6.81
CA GLU A 22 -8.99 -11.43 5.88
C GLU A 22 -7.48 -11.20 6.09
N ILE A 23 -7.05 -9.95 6.31
CA ILE A 23 -5.65 -9.62 6.63
C ILE A 23 -5.21 -10.33 7.92
N LYS A 24 -6.03 -10.36 8.96
CA LYS A 24 -5.72 -11.06 10.21
C LYS A 24 -5.58 -12.57 9.99
N ILE A 25 -6.45 -13.16 9.18
CA ILE A 25 -6.38 -14.58 8.82
C ILE A 25 -5.08 -14.88 8.06
N LEU A 26 -4.75 -14.08 7.05
CA LEU A 26 -3.52 -14.24 6.26
C LEU A 26 -2.25 -14.02 7.11
N ALA A 27 -2.27 -13.07 8.03
CA ALA A 27 -1.16 -12.81 8.95
C ALA A 27 -0.97 -13.96 9.96
N GLY A 28 -2.06 -14.64 10.33
CA GLY A 28 -2.05 -15.74 11.29
C GLY A 28 -1.40 -15.33 12.62
N PRO A 29 -0.64 -16.23 13.29
CA PRO A 29 0.02 -15.92 14.56
C PRO A 29 1.02 -14.76 14.47
N ARG A 30 1.47 -14.40 13.28
CA ARG A 30 2.39 -13.27 13.04
C ARG A 30 1.72 -11.93 13.23
N TYR A 31 0.39 -11.87 13.23
CA TYR A 31 -0.37 -10.64 13.47
C TYR A 31 0.05 -9.94 14.78
N GLU A 32 0.32 -10.71 15.84
CA GLU A 32 0.69 -10.15 17.14
C GLU A 32 2.19 -9.82 17.29
N ILE A 33 3.04 -10.38 16.46
CA ILE A 33 4.49 -10.38 16.65
C ILE A 33 5.20 -9.37 15.73
N TYR A 34 4.71 -9.13 14.54
CA TYR A 34 5.40 -8.32 13.54
C TYR A 34 4.70 -7.00 13.28
N GLY A 35 5.23 -5.99 13.91
CA GLY A 35 4.72 -4.66 13.88
C GLY A 35 5.48 -3.65 13.07
N ILE A 36 6.14 -3.97 12.00
CA ILE A 36 6.76 -2.96 11.14
C ILE A 36 6.45 -3.26 9.68
N GLY A 37 5.67 -2.39 9.08
CA GLY A 37 5.70 -1.82 7.75
C GLY A 37 5.54 -2.70 6.52
N LYS A 38 5.82 -3.96 6.58
CA LYS A 38 5.41 -4.93 5.55
C LYS A 38 4.84 -6.10 6.29
N SER A 39 3.56 -6.30 6.18
CA SER A 39 3.01 -7.55 6.64
C SER A 39 3.71 -8.62 5.82
N TYR A 40 4.44 -9.46 6.49
CA TYR A 40 5.00 -10.68 5.92
C TYR A 40 3.91 -11.75 5.70
N ALA A 41 2.67 -11.31 5.71
CA ALA A 41 1.57 -12.09 5.25
C ALA A 41 1.71 -12.29 3.75
N GLU A 42 1.21 -13.40 3.29
CA GLU A 42 0.95 -13.66 1.88
C GLU A 42 0.28 -12.46 1.23
N ASN A 43 0.46 -12.29 -0.08
CA ASN A 43 -0.11 -11.17 -0.81
C ASN A 43 -1.62 -11.09 -0.49
N PRO A 44 -2.15 -9.94 0.01
CA PRO A 44 -3.58 -9.82 0.31
C PRO A 44 -4.48 -10.18 -0.87
N LEU A 45 -3.98 -10.02 -2.10
CA LEU A 45 -4.68 -10.43 -3.31
C LEU A 45 -4.73 -11.97 -3.53
N ASP A 46 -4.13 -12.78 -2.65
CA ASP A 46 -4.35 -14.22 -2.65
C ASP A 46 -5.69 -14.57 -1.98
N SER A 47 -6.23 -13.69 -1.13
CA SER A 47 -7.61 -13.81 -0.67
C SER A 47 -8.61 -13.55 -1.80
N GLN A 48 -9.45 -14.55 -2.07
CA GLN A 48 -10.54 -14.40 -3.03
C GLN A 48 -11.50 -13.29 -2.61
N ARG A 49 -11.75 -13.14 -1.31
CA ARG A 49 -12.67 -12.12 -0.78
C ARG A 49 -12.14 -10.72 -1.00
N ILE A 50 -10.86 -10.47 -0.73
CA ILE A 50 -10.22 -9.18 -1.00
C ILE A 50 -10.27 -8.85 -2.51
N LYS A 51 -10.02 -9.84 -3.38
CA LYS A 51 -10.18 -9.66 -4.83
C LYS A 51 -11.59 -9.25 -5.21
N GLU A 52 -12.61 -9.93 -4.71
CA GLU A 52 -14.00 -9.60 -5.01
C GLU A 52 -14.37 -8.16 -4.65
N ILE A 53 -13.86 -7.67 -3.51
CA ILE A 53 -14.11 -6.30 -3.07
C ILE A 53 -13.36 -5.28 -3.94
N LEU A 54 -12.09 -5.52 -4.25
CA LEU A 54 -11.22 -4.50 -4.82
C LEU A 54 -11.12 -4.53 -6.34
N TRP A 55 -11.22 -5.71 -6.98
CA TRP A 55 -10.75 -5.93 -8.34
C TRP A 55 -11.38 -5.01 -9.39
N GLU A 56 -12.70 -4.94 -9.42
CA GLU A 56 -13.39 -4.08 -10.39
C GLU A 56 -13.22 -2.59 -10.08
N LYS A 57 -13.17 -2.21 -8.80
CA LYS A 57 -12.95 -0.82 -8.38
C LYS A 57 -11.56 -0.34 -8.80
N VAL A 58 -10.55 -1.17 -8.60
CA VAL A 58 -9.16 -0.89 -9.01
C VAL A 58 -9.04 -0.79 -10.54
N LYS A 59 -9.67 -1.71 -11.28
CA LYS A 59 -9.70 -1.65 -12.75
C LYS A 59 -10.35 -0.39 -13.31
N MET A 60 -11.39 0.11 -12.66
CA MET A 60 -12.03 1.37 -13.07
C MET A 60 -11.08 2.56 -12.92
N VAL A 61 -10.23 2.58 -11.89
CA VAL A 61 -9.32 3.69 -11.62
C VAL A 61 -8.03 3.60 -12.44
N PHE A 62 -7.44 2.41 -12.54
CA PHE A 62 -6.09 2.23 -13.12
C PHE A 62 -6.09 1.55 -14.49
N GLY A 63 -7.22 1.01 -14.93
CA GLY A 63 -7.37 0.34 -16.21
C GLY A 63 -6.88 -1.11 -16.22
N ARG A 64 -7.38 -1.88 -17.20
CA ARG A 64 -7.16 -3.34 -17.31
C ARG A 64 -5.77 -3.76 -17.81
N ARG A 65 -4.95 -2.83 -18.27
CA ARG A 65 -3.59 -3.12 -18.79
C ARG A 65 -2.50 -2.87 -17.77
N THR A 66 -2.86 -2.82 -16.51
CA THR A 66 -1.99 -2.47 -15.41
C THR A 66 -1.61 -3.71 -14.61
N TYR A 67 -0.43 -3.72 -14.06
CA TYR A 67 0.02 -4.71 -13.08
C TYR A 67 -0.06 -4.09 -11.69
N ILE A 68 -0.45 -4.90 -10.71
CA ILE A 68 -0.60 -4.50 -9.31
C ILE A 68 0.28 -5.36 -8.42
N GLN A 69 0.92 -4.72 -7.46
CA GLN A 69 1.49 -5.35 -6.28
C GLN A 69 0.76 -4.83 -5.05
N CYS A 70 0.44 -5.68 -4.09
CA CYS A 70 -0.36 -5.32 -2.93
C CYS A 70 0.24 -5.88 -1.64
N TRP A 71 0.21 -5.10 -0.58
CA TRP A 71 0.52 -5.56 0.77
C TRP A 71 -0.30 -4.81 1.81
N ALA A 72 -0.44 -5.43 2.99
CA ALA A 72 -1.12 -4.82 4.13
C ALA A 72 -0.10 -4.24 5.10
N ASN A 73 -0.40 -3.09 5.67
CA ASN A 73 0.31 -2.52 6.80
C ASN A 73 -0.57 -2.62 8.05
N ILE A 74 -0.04 -3.27 9.07
CA ILE A 74 -0.63 -3.36 10.40
C ILE A 74 0.32 -2.63 11.35
N LEU A 75 -0.07 -1.43 11.79
CA LEU A 75 0.76 -0.60 12.63
C LEU A 75 0.27 -0.62 14.06
N HIS A 76 0.85 -1.49 14.88
CA HIS A 76 0.53 -1.59 16.30
C HIS A 76 1.02 -0.37 17.10
N SER A 77 0.56 -0.27 18.36
CA SER A 77 1.03 0.76 19.28
C SER A 77 2.55 0.73 19.44
N GLY A 78 3.17 1.88 19.42
CA GLY A 78 4.62 2.04 19.51
C GLY A 78 5.37 1.98 18.18
N MET A 79 4.71 1.68 17.06
CA MET A 79 5.30 1.53 15.74
C MET A 79 5.07 2.73 14.85
N GLU A 80 5.94 2.88 13.85
CA GLU A 80 5.90 3.93 12.84
C GLU A 80 6.26 3.38 11.47
N ILE A 81 5.92 4.12 10.43
CA ILE A 81 6.46 3.89 9.09
C ILE A 81 7.39 5.06 8.79
N PRO A 82 8.72 4.84 8.76
CA PRO A 82 9.68 5.91 8.52
C PRO A 82 9.49 6.54 7.13
N PRO A 83 9.98 7.77 6.91
CA PRO A 83 9.93 8.41 5.59
C PRO A 83 10.60 7.55 4.53
N HIS A 84 9.87 7.25 3.45
CA HIS A 84 10.35 6.44 2.33
C HIS A 84 9.65 6.82 1.03
N VAL A 85 10.11 6.24 -0.06
CA VAL A 85 9.52 6.29 -1.41
C VAL A 85 9.40 4.86 -1.94
N HIS A 86 8.51 4.64 -2.91
CA HIS A 86 8.39 3.32 -3.56
C HIS A 86 9.31 3.18 -4.77
N ARG A 87 10.04 4.21 -5.10
CA ARG A 87 11.10 4.18 -6.09
C ARG A 87 12.40 3.76 -5.41
N GLU A 88 12.60 2.48 -5.19
CA GLU A 88 13.88 1.97 -4.69
C GLU A 88 14.92 2.04 -5.81
N LYS A 89 16.13 2.50 -5.48
CA LYS A 89 17.32 2.23 -6.26
C LYS A 89 17.59 0.74 -6.15
N GLY A 90 17.12 -0.03 -7.11
CA GLY A 90 17.42 -1.45 -7.17
C GLY A 90 18.90 -1.65 -7.52
N PHE A 91 19.56 -2.56 -6.85
CA PHE A 91 20.82 -3.10 -7.31
C PHE A 91 20.54 -4.39 -8.11
N PHE A 92 21.23 -4.56 -9.22
CA PHE A 92 21.24 -5.86 -9.88
C PHE A 92 21.85 -6.90 -8.92
N LYS A 93 21.51 -8.17 -9.11
CA LYS A 93 22.13 -9.28 -8.35
C LYS A 93 23.66 -9.30 -8.44
N ASP A 94 24.22 -8.65 -9.44
CA ASP A 94 25.67 -8.48 -9.64
C ASP A 94 26.26 -7.26 -8.93
N GLY A 95 25.45 -6.49 -8.19
CA GLY A 95 25.90 -5.33 -7.42
C GLY A 95 25.98 -4.02 -8.21
N THR A 96 25.54 -3.99 -9.48
CA THR A 96 25.49 -2.77 -10.26
C THR A 96 24.27 -1.92 -9.90
N ASP A 97 24.44 -0.60 -9.83
CA ASP A 97 23.35 0.33 -9.52
C ASP A 97 22.39 0.42 -10.72
N SER A 98 21.15 -0.01 -10.53
CA SER A 98 20.11 0.05 -11.56
C SER A 98 19.64 1.47 -11.88
N SER A 99 20.03 2.47 -11.07
CA SER A 99 19.60 3.86 -11.25
C SER A 99 20.12 4.51 -12.53
N GLU A 100 21.22 4.00 -13.11
CA GLU A 100 21.84 4.52 -14.33
C GLU A 100 21.30 3.88 -15.61
N SER A 101 20.57 2.78 -15.50
CA SER A 101 20.03 2.08 -16.67
C SER A 101 18.73 2.72 -17.16
N HIS A 102 18.71 3.25 -18.39
CA HIS A 102 17.50 3.71 -19.07
C HIS A 102 16.39 2.66 -19.10
N TYR A 103 16.75 1.38 -19.06
CA TYR A 103 15.85 0.25 -19.06
C TYR A 103 15.02 0.15 -17.77
N PHE A 104 15.52 0.67 -16.64
CA PHE A 104 14.84 0.61 -15.35
C PHE A 104 13.97 1.81 -15.04
N LYS A 105 14.12 2.94 -15.73
CA LYS A 105 13.23 4.10 -15.56
C LYS A 105 11.76 3.77 -15.90
N GLU A 106 11.54 2.76 -16.71
CA GLU A 106 10.20 2.29 -17.10
C GLU A 106 9.62 1.22 -16.16
N LYS A 107 10.42 0.69 -15.21
CA LYS A 107 10.01 -0.41 -14.32
C LYS A 107 9.53 0.02 -12.94
N PHE A 108 9.55 1.30 -12.63
CA PHE A 108 9.06 1.77 -11.33
C PHE A 108 7.53 1.93 -11.34
N PRO A 109 6.87 1.74 -10.18
CA PRO A 109 5.46 2.03 -10.06
C PRO A 109 5.18 3.46 -10.52
N PHE A 110 4.22 3.63 -11.44
CA PHE A 110 3.85 4.98 -11.88
C PHE A 110 2.87 5.64 -10.91
N ARG A 111 2.17 4.83 -10.11
CA ARG A 111 1.29 5.27 -9.04
C ARG A 111 1.38 4.31 -7.87
N CYS A 112 1.38 4.90 -6.68
CA CYS A 112 1.26 4.21 -5.41
C CYS A 112 -0.03 4.62 -4.73
N THR A 113 -0.57 3.76 -3.91
CA THR A 113 -1.80 4.05 -3.18
C THR A 113 -1.70 3.65 -1.73
N ASN A 114 -2.53 4.28 -0.90
CA ASN A 114 -2.78 3.89 0.46
C ASN A 114 -4.28 3.91 0.70
N LEU A 115 -4.87 2.74 0.94
CA LEU A 115 -6.27 2.58 1.31
C LEU A 115 -6.35 2.39 2.81
N PHE A 116 -6.91 3.36 3.52
CA PHE A 116 -7.09 3.27 4.95
C PHE A 116 -8.32 2.42 5.29
N LEU A 117 -8.12 1.38 6.08
CA LEU A 117 -9.16 0.41 6.45
C LEU A 117 -9.78 0.70 7.82
N GLY A 118 -8.98 1.15 8.78
CA GLY A 118 -9.50 1.40 10.13
C GLY A 118 -8.45 1.38 11.22
N GLY A 119 -8.91 1.43 12.47
CA GLY A 119 -8.07 1.53 13.67
C GLY A 119 -7.61 2.97 13.91
N ALA A 120 -6.53 3.19 14.60
CA ALA A 120 -5.98 4.49 15.01
C ALA A 120 -6.25 5.65 14.01
N GLN A 121 -7.49 6.14 13.99
CA GLN A 121 -8.01 7.11 12.97
C GLN A 121 -7.26 8.44 12.96
N HIS A 122 -6.75 8.87 14.14
CA HIS A 122 -6.00 10.13 14.25
C HIS A 122 -4.60 10.06 13.66
N LEU A 123 -4.16 8.86 13.27
CA LEU A 123 -2.86 8.64 12.70
C LEU A 123 -2.94 8.75 11.17
N GLY A 124 -2.79 9.96 10.66
CA GLY A 124 -2.77 10.24 9.23
C GLY A 124 -1.52 9.71 8.53
N THR A 125 -1.46 9.92 7.23
CA THR A 125 -0.26 9.69 6.42
C THR A 125 0.38 11.04 6.09
N ASN A 126 1.66 11.18 6.38
CA ASN A 126 2.44 12.36 5.99
C ASN A 126 2.91 12.19 4.55
N TYR A 127 2.61 13.16 3.69
CA TYR A 127 3.12 13.24 2.32
C TYR A 127 3.95 14.53 2.19
N ALA A 128 5.22 14.39 1.86
CA ALA A 128 6.18 15.51 1.79
C ALA A 128 6.17 16.40 3.05
N GLY A 129 6.00 15.81 4.23
CA GLY A 129 5.96 16.51 5.51
C GLY A 129 4.60 17.12 5.88
N VAL A 130 3.57 16.96 5.04
CA VAL A 130 2.21 17.42 5.34
C VAL A 130 1.37 16.23 5.78
N ASN A 131 0.77 16.32 6.97
CA ASN A 131 -0.13 15.29 7.46
C ASN A 131 -1.48 15.33 6.74
N HIS A 132 -1.89 14.19 6.25
CA HIS A 132 -3.20 13.97 5.64
C HIS A 132 -3.99 13.01 6.51
N GLU A 133 -5.10 13.49 7.02
CA GLU A 133 -6.05 12.66 7.78
C GLU A 133 -6.42 11.42 6.97
N SER A 134 -6.45 10.27 7.64
CA SER A 134 -6.88 9.00 7.06
C SER A 134 -8.35 8.77 7.38
N LYS A 135 -9.18 8.69 6.35
CA LYS A 135 -10.61 8.37 6.48
C LYS A 135 -10.86 6.95 6.04
N ARG A 136 -11.66 6.25 6.82
CA ARG A 136 -11.98 4.84 6.56
C ARG A 136 -12.62 4.67 5.17
N GLY A 137 -12.12 3.73 4.38
CA GLY A 137 -12.55 3.50 3.01
C GLY A 137 -12.05 4.55 1.99
N GLU A 138 -11.22 5.52 2.40
CA GLU A 138 -10.63 6.51 1.49
C GLU A 138 -9.34 5.97 0.87
N LEU A 139 -9.22 6.10 -0.46
CA LEU A 139 -8.02 5.76 -1.22
C LEU A 139 -7.22 7.03 -1.52
N HIS A 140 -5.97 7.06 -1.09
CA HIS A 140 -4.99 8.07 -1.51
C HIS A 140 -4.17 7.52 -2.68
N ILE A 141 -3.99 8.34 -3.73
CA ILE A 141 -3.17 8.02 -4.91
C ILE A 141 -2.07 9.06 -5.03
N PHE A 142 -0.83 8.63 -5.16
CA PHE A 142 0.34 9.52 -5.22
C PHE A 142 1.45 8.96 -6.12
N SER A 143 2.45 9.79 -6.40
CA SER A 143 3.63 9.37 -7.18
C SER A 143 4.55 8.48 -6.36
N SER A 144 5.19 7.50 -7.00
CA SER A 144 6.20 6.64 -6.36
C SER A 144 7.41 7.42 -5.81
N ASP A 145 7.65 8.63 -6.31
CA ASP A 145 8.73 9.52 -5.84
C ASP A 145 8.32 10.37 -4.62
N LEU A 146 7.04 10.34 -4.24
CA LEU A 146 6.57 11.15 -3.12
C LEU A 146 7.00 10.54 -1.80
N VAL A 147 7.86 11.26 -1.06
CA VAL A 147 8.24 10.84 0.31
C VAL A 147 7.01 10.83 1.20
N HIS A 148 6.79 9.70 1.84
CA HIS A 148 5.67 9.57 2.76
C HIS A 148 6.04 8.73 3.99
N SER A 149 5.28 8.92 5.06
CA SER A 149 5.52 8.27 6.36
C SER A 149 4.22 8.19 7.15
N VAL A 150 4.23 7.39 8.21
CA VAL A 150 3.18 7.41 9.25
C VAL A 150 3.89 7.57 10.58
N ASP A 151 3.45 8.56 11.35
CA ASP A 151 4.02 8.85 12.66
C ASP A 151 3.84 7.67 13.62
N LYS A 152 4.59 7.69 14.71
CA LYS A 152 4.51 6.65 15.74
C LYS A 152 3.07 6.53 16.26
N ASN A 153 2.54 5.33 16.20
CA ASN A 153 1.22 5.01 16.75
C ASN A 153 1.29 5.00 18.27
N ASN A 154 0.83 6.05 18.90
CA ASN A 154 0.75 6.18 20.35
C ASN A 154 -0.66 5.87 20.89
N THR A 155 -1.53 5.26 20.08
CA THR A 155 -2.87 4.82 20.48
C THR A 155 -2.83 3.39 21.01
N GLY A 156 -3.89 2.96 21.66
CA GLY A 156 -4.07 1.56 22.06
C GLY A 156 -4.57 0.65 20.94
N GLU A 157 -4.81 1.19 19.73
CA GLU A 157 -5.41 0.48 18.62
C GLU A 157 -4.39 0.29 17.48
N ALA A 158 -4.45 -0.84 16.79
CA ALA A 158 -3.70 -1.04 15.57
C ALA A 158 -4.31 -0.23 14.42
N ARG A 159 -3.46 0.32 13.52
CA ARG A 159 -3.87 0.98 12.29
C ARG A 159 -3.70 0.01 11.12
N PHE A 160 -4.77 -0.16 10.35
CA PHE A 160 -4.80 -1.04 9.17
C PHE A 160 -4.85 -0.22 7.89
N SER A 161 -4.01 -0.55 6.94
CA SER A 161 -4.09 -0.02 5.57
C SER A 161 -3.63 -1.04 4.54
N LEU A 162 -4.17 -0.94 3.33
CA LEU A 162 -3.68 -1.64 2.15
C LEU A 162 -2.89 -0.67 1.27
N VAL A 163 -1.72 -1.10 0.86
CA VAL A 163 -0.90 -0.40 -0.12
C VAL A 163 -0.95 -1.17 -1.43
N MET A 164 -1.14 -0.44 -2.51
CA MET A 164 -1.13 -1.01 -3.85
C MET A 164 -0.26 -0.14 -4.75
N ASP A 165 0.70 -0.78 -5.39
CA ASP A 165 1.55 -0.16 -6.40
C ASP A 165 1.14 -0.63 -7.79
N PHE A 166 1.22 0.27 -8.77
CA PHE A 166 0.73 0.04 -10.13
C PHE A 166 1.82 0.28 -11.16
N MET A 167 1.96 -0.66 -12.11
CA MET A 167 2.90 -0.59 -13.22
C MET A 167 2.22 -0.87 -14.55
N MET A 168 2.75 -0.28 -15.64
CA MET A 168 2.32 -0.56 -17.00
C MET A 168 3.01 -1.79 -17.59
N THR A 169 4.13 -2.21 -17.04
CA THR A 169 4.93 -3.35 -17.47
C THR A 169 5.28 -4.22 -16.28
N ILE A 170 5.56 -5.51 -16.51
CA ILE A 170 5.99 -6.43 -15.46
C ILE A 170 7.35 -5.98 -14.92
N GLY A 171 7.41 -5.77 -13.59
CA GLY A 171 8.64 -5.61 -12.82
C GLY A 171 9.09 -6.94 -12.20
N ASP A 172 10.21 -6.91 -11.47
CA ASP A 172 10.58 -8.00 -10.59
C ASP A 172 9.68 -7.97 -9.34
N GLY A 173 9.15 -9.11 -8.92
CA GLY A 173 8.30 -9.25 -7.73
C GLY A 173 6.91 -9.86 -8.03
N ASP A 174 6.05 -9.83 -7.02
CA ASP A 174 4.73 -10.47 -7.05
C ASP A 174 3.68 -9.56 -7.72
N TRP A 175 3.90 -9.28 -9.01
CA TRP A 175 3.01 -8.44 -9.81
C TRP A 175 1.90 -9.25 -10.46
N ILE A 176 0.67 -8.84 -10.25
CA ILE A 176 -0.53 -9.47 -10.82
C ILE A 176 -1.12 -8.55 -11.89
N LYS A 177 -1.44 -9.10 -13.07
CA LYS A 177 -2.10 -8.34 -14.13
C LYS A 177 -3.57 -8.15 -13.81
N LEU A 178 -4.04 -6.91 -13.92
CA LEU A 178 -5.46 -6.57 -13.87
C LEU A 178 -6.13 -6.98 -15.19
N THR A 179 -6.76 -8.13 -15.23
CA THR A 179 -7.45 -8.67 -16.42
C THR A 179 -8.96 -8.61 -16.28
#